data_30883bd880e1d84dfa9d349c3777aef6
#
_entry.id   30883bd880e1d84dfa9d349c3777aef6
#
_cell.length_a   1.000
_cell.length_b   1.000
_cell.length_c   1.000
_cell.angle_alpha   90.00
_cell.angle_beta   90.00
_cell.angle_gamma   90.00
#
_symmetry.space_group_name_H-M   'P 1'
#
loop_
_entity.id
_entity.type
_entity.pdbx_description
1 polymer ?
#
loop_
_entity_poly.entity_id
_entity_poly.type
_entity_poly.pdbx_seq_one_letter_code
_entity_poly.pdbx_strand_id
1 'polypeptide(L)'
;AVEVPEDVVWRRDVYRQLDLTLDKNAPLYYPVEPSAGQINLFTYLFDLLLTGKITAYQYKLDGNESFTSRDKVDVKELLERYHIYYEEQNGRSRVNASDIPSAEVSRYYIKESSYFDQRTSTFRTKVTALCPVLMRGDDFGGEATPYPLFWLKYDDISTYLARHVMMASNYNNVTNMTAADYFSMNLYDGKIYKTNNMQGKVL
;
A
#
# COMPACT_ATOMS: atom_id res chain seq x y z
N ALA A 1 1.97 -26.83 6.23
CA ALA A 1 3.28 -27.46 6.07
C ALA A 1 4.30 -26.66 6.86
N VAL A 2 5.01 -27.32 7.76
CA VAL A 2 6.10 -26.70 8.50
C VAL A 2 7.18 -26.39 7.47
N GLU A 3 7.44 -25.10 7.22
CA GLU A 3 8.58 -24.71 6.39
C GLU A 3 9.84 -25.23 7.08
N VAL A 4 10.53 -26.11 6.42
CA VAL A 4 11.79 -26.63 6.92
C VAL A 4 12.79 -25.48 6.81
N PRO A 5 13.50 -25.09 7.91
CA PRO A 5 14.43 -23.95 7.88
C PRO A 5 15.52 -24.03 6.81
N GLU A 6 15.75 -25.21 6.28
CA GLU A 6 16.71 -25.49 5.20
C GLU A 6 16.24 -24.97 3.84
N ASP A 7 14.95 -24.65 3.68
CA ASP A 7 14.38 -24.22 2.40
C ASP A 7 14.58 -22.74 2.11
N VAL A 8 14.92 -21.93 3.10
CA VAL A 8 15.15 -20.49 2.95
C VAL A 8 16.55 -20.12 3.46
N VAL A 9 17.50 -20.00 2.52
CA VAL A 9 18.91 -19.72 2.84
C VAL A 9 19.21 -18.24 2.91
N TRP A 10 18.44 -17.41 2.20
CA TRP A 10 18.73 -15.99 2.07
C TRP A 10 17.43 -15.19 1.90
N ARG A 11 17.35 -14.09 2.60
CA ARG A 11 16.23 -13.17 2.53
C ARG A 11 16.73 -11.73 2.52
N ARG A 12 16.09 -10.92 1.72
CA ARG A 12 16.35 -9.49 1.61
C ARG A 12 15.03 -8.73 1.60
N ASP A 13 14.92 -7.71 2.44
CA ASP A 13 13.81 -6.78 2.39
C ASP A 13 14.18 -5.61 1.48
N VAL A 14 13.27 -5.27 0.57
CA VAL A 14 13.44 -4.22 -0.41
C VAL A 14 12.28 -3.25 -0.28
N TYR A 15 12.59 -1.96 -0.25
CA TYR A 15 11.59 -0.90 -0.19
C TYR A 15 11.61 -0.14 -1.51
N ARG A 16 10.43 -0.04 -2.13
CA ARG A 16 10.26 0.66 -3.40
C ARG A 16 9.32 1.82 -3.28
N GLN A 17 9.57 2.84 -4.10
CA GLN A 17 8.70 3.97 -4.28
C GLN A 17 8.01 3.83 -5.64
N LEU A 18 6.69 3.82 -5.65
CA LEU A 18 5.86 3.74 -6.84
C LEU A 18 5.28 5.12 -7.15
N ASP A 19 5.63 5.66 -8.30
CA ASP A 19 5.05 6.88 -8.83
C ASP A 19 3.83 6.52 -9.68
N LEU A 20 2.63 6.92 -9.24
CA LEU A 20 1.38 6.56 -9.90
C LEU A 20 1.12 7.33 -11.20
N THR A 21 1.96 8.32 -11.53
CA THR A 21 1.91 8.98 -12.84
C THR A 21 2.49 8.13 -13.96
N LEU A 22 3.23 7.07 -13.61
CA LEU A 22 3.76 6.13 -14.60
C LEU A 22 2.68 5.16 -15.07
N ASP A 23 2.70 4.82 -16.36
CA ASP A 23 1.67 3.99 -17.00
C ASP A 23 1.48 2.62 -16.33
N LYS A 24 2.58 1.97 -15.93
CA LYS A 24 2.52 0.66 -15.26
C LYS A 24 1.81 0.73 -13.91
N ASN A 25 1.84 1.88 -13.25
CA ASN A 25 1.24 2.10 -11.94
C ASN A 25 -0.16 2.73 -12.02
N ALA A 26 -0.61 3.09 -13.22
CA ALA A 26 -1.91 3.72 -13.43
C ALA A 26 -3.09 2.93 -12.83
N PRO A 27 -3.10 1.59 -12.85
CA PRO A 27 -4.17 0.82 -12.21
C PRO A 27 -4.32 1.07 -10.70
N LEU A 28 -3.28 1.56 -10.03
CA LEU A 28 -3.33 1.93 -8.61
C LEU A 28 -3.95 3.29 -8.37
N TYR A 29 -4.01 4.15 -9.40
CA TYR A 29 -4.43 5.54 -9.28
C TYR A 29 -5.85 5.79 -9.79
N TYR A 30 -6.24 5.14 -10.88
CA TYR A 30 -7.54 5.36 -11.52
C TYR A 30 -8.60 4.36 -11.08
N PRO A 31 -9.87 4.78 -10.98
CA PRO A 31 -10.36 6.14 -11.22
C PRO A 31 -10.02 7.07 -10.04
N VAL A 32 -9.56 8.27 -10.33
CA VAL A 32 -9.19 9.25 -9.29
C VAL A 32 -10.40 9.62 -8.44
N GLU A 33 -11.55 9.78 -9.11
CA GLU A 33 -12.83 9.99 -8.44
C GLU A 33 -13.75 8.80 -8.69
N PRO A 34 -14.62 8.44 -7.75
CA PRO A 34 -15.58 7.36 -7.95
C PRO A 34 -16.36 7.55 -9.25
N SER A 35 -16.42 6.53 -10.10
CA SER A 35 -17.06 6.59 -11.40
C SER A 35 -17.64 5.23 -11.76
N ALA A 36 -18.91 5.22 -12.17
CA ALA A 36 -19.61 4.02 -12.65
C ALA A 36 -19.52 2.83 -11.69
N GLY A 37 -19.61 3.10 -10.38
CA GLY A 37 -19.53 2.07 -9.35
C GLY A 37 -18.11 1.59 -9.03
N GLN A 38 -17.09 2.19 -9.63
CA GLN A 38 -15.69 1.87 -9.39
C GLN A 38 -15.01 2.95 -8.53
N ILE A 39 -14.11 2.52 -7.65
CA ILE A 39 -13.26 3.37 -6.83
C ILE A 39 -11.82 2.89 -6.98
N ASN A 40 -10.86 3.80 -6.76
CA ASN A 40 -9.46 3.39 -6.82
C ASN A 40 -9.03 2.64 -5.54
N LEU A 41 -7.83 2.08 -5.59
CA LEU A 41 -7.31 1.27 -4.48
C LEU A 41 -7.23 2.06 -3.19
N PHE A 42 -6.75 3.30 -3.22
CA PHE A 42 -6.64 4.11 -2.01
C PHE A 42 -8.00 4.36 -1.36
N THR A 43 -8.99 4.77 -2.13
CA THR A 43 -10.35 4.99 -1.63
C THR A 43 -10.91 3.72 -0.99
N TYR A 44 -10.70 2.58 -1.63
CA TYR A 44 -11.15 1.29 -1.13
C TYR A 44 -10.52 0.93 0.22
N LEU A 45 -9.18 1.03 0.30
CA LEU A 45 -8.45 0.73 1.54
C LEU A 45 -8.78 1.73 2.66
N PHE A 46 -8.95 2.99 2.30
CA PHE A 46 -9.31 4.04 3.26
C PHE A 46 -10.70 3.82 3.86
N ASP A 47 -11.67 3.43 3.04
CA ASP A 47 -13.00 3.05 3.52
C ASP A 47 -12.95 1.86 4.48
N LEU A 48 -12.13 0.85 4.18
CA LEU A 48 -11.95 -0.29 5.07
C LEU A 48 -11.32 0.12 6.40
N LEU A 49 -10.39 1.06 6.38
CA LEU A 49 -9.79 1.61 7.59
C LEU A 49 -10.82 2.39 8.42
N LEU A 50 -11.59 3.27 7.78
CA LEU A 50 -12.62 4.07 8.44
C LEU A 50 -13.72 3.22 9.07
N THR A 51 -14.06 2.10 8.46
CA THR A 51 -15.08 1.17 8.97
C THR A 51 -14.52 0.14 9.96
N GLY A 52 -13.23 0.21 10.28
CA GLY A 52 -12.59 -0.65 11.24
C GLY A 52 -12.33 -2.08 10.77
N LYS A 53 -12.42 -2.33 9.46
CA LYS A 53 -12.20 -3.68 8.89
C LYS A 53 -10.74 -4.03 8.72
N ILE A 54 -9.87 -3.05 8.60
CA ILE A 54 -8.42 -3.23 8.54
C ILE A 54 -7.74 -2.32 9.55
N THR A 55 -6.50 -2.65 9.90
CA THR A 55 -5.66 -1.87 10.82
C THR A 55 -4.54 -1.20 10.04
N ALA A 56 -4.29 0.07 10.33
CA ALA A 56 -3.15 0.82 9.84
C ALA A 56 -2.14 1.05 10.95
N TYR A 57 -0.88 1.13 10.58
CA TYR A 57 0.24 1.34 11.50
C TYR A 57 0.98 2.61 11.14
N GLN A 58 1.48 3.32 12.15
CA GLN A 58 2.12 4.61 11.97
C GLN A 58 3.37 4.52 11.09
N TYR A 59 3.51 5.48 10.19
CA TYR A 59 4.75 5.69 9.49
C TYR A 59 5.69 6.49 10.39
N LYS A 60 6.85 5.91 10.72
CA LYS A 60 7.82 6.53 11.62
C LYS A 60 8.86 7.34 10.85
N LEU A 61 9.34 8.42 11.47
CA LEU A 61 10.33 9.31 10.85
C LEU A 61 11.67 8.61 10.57
N ASP A 62 12.01 7.58 11.34
CA ASP A 62 13.22 6.77 11.11
C ASP A 62 13.09 5.83 9.90
N GLY A 63 11.89 5.74 9.31
CA GLY A 63 11.62 4.88 8.17
C GLY A 63 11.50 3.40 8.49
N ASN A 64 11.57 3.00 9.76
CA ASN A 64 11.38 1.62 10.17
C ASN A 64 9.92 1.36 10.49
N GLU A 65 9.33 0.36 9.86
CA GLU A 65 7.99 -0.06 10.16
C GLU A 65 7.95 -0.93 11.42
N SER A 66 6.87 -0.80 12.17
CA SER A 66 6.58 -1.65 13.31
C SER A 66 5.07 -1.91 13.36
N PHE A 67 4.69 -3.15 13.58
CA PHE A 67 3.30 -3.59 13.50
C PHE A 67 2.77 -4.09 14.85
N THR A 68 3.19 -3.45 15.92
CA THR A 68 2.69 -3.76 17.27
C THR A 68 1.41 -2.98 17.56
N SER A 69 0.70 -3.36 18.62
CA SER A 69 -0.51 -2.66 19.03
C SER A 69 -0.27 -1.19 19.41
N ARG A 70 0.96 -0.83 19.78
CA ARG A 70 1.35 0.54 20.09
C ARG A 70 1.49 1.42 18.86
N ASP A 71 1.69 0.79 17.70
CA ASP A 71 1.97 1.48 16.44
C ASP A 71 0.71 1.73 15.62
N LYS A 72 -0.46 1.33 16.14
CA LYS A 72 -1.73 1.54 15.43
C LYS A 72 -2.02 3.02 15.26
N VAL A 73 -2.51 3.36 14.08
CA VAL A 73 -2.93 4.72 13.74
C VAL A 73 -4.21 5.09 14.49
N ASP A 74 -4.21 6.26 15.10
CA ASP A 74 -5.44 6.93 15.52
C ASP A 74 -6.05 7.62 14.29
N VAL A 75 -7.20 7.13 13.84
CA VAL A 75 -7.85 7.60 12.62
C VAL A 75 -8.23 9.07 12.71
N LYS A 76 -8.77 9.53 13.85
CA LYS A 76 -9.13 10.94 14.03
C LYS A 76 -7.93 11.85 13.93
N GLU A 77 -6.83 11.48 14.59
CA GLU A 77 -5.59 12.25 14.54
C GLU A 77 -5.07 12.34 13.11
N LEU A 78 -5.15 11.23 12.36
CA LEU A 78 -4.75 11.20 10.95
C LEU A 78 -5.58 12.18 10.11
N LEU A 79 -6.90 12.14 10.28
CA LEU A 79 -7.81 13.00 9.53
C LEU A 79 -7.55 14.49 9.85
N GLU A 80 -7.36 14.81 11.12
CA GLU A 80 -7.09 16.18 11.55
C GLU A 80 -5.72 16.67 11.06
N ARG A 81 -4.71 15.81 11.14
CA ARG A 81 -3.33 16.15 10.69
C ARG A 81 -3.29 16.53 9.22
N TYR A 82 -4.05 15.85 8.38
CA TYR A 82 -4.06 16.08 6.92
C TYR A 82 -5.26 16.90 6.45
N HIS A 83 -5.99 17.53 7.39
CA HIS A 83 -7.13 18.42 7.08
C HIS A 83 -8.20 17.74 6.23
N ILE A 84 -8.50 16.49 6.54
CA ILE A 84 -9.56 15.73 5.90
C ILE A 84 -10.84 15.94 6.71
N TYR A 85 -11.85 16.52 6.09
CA TYR A 85 -13.13 16.76 6.74
C TYR A 85 -13.84 15.44 7.06
N TYR A 86 -14.33 15.31 8.29
CA TYR A 86 -15.06 14.12 8.72
C TYR A 86 -16.18 14.49 9.67
N GLU A 87 -17.17 13.61 9.75
CA GLU A 87 -18.25 13.67 10.72
C GLU A 87 -18.23 12.39 11.56
N GLU A 88 -18.67 12.49 12.81
CA GLU A 88 -18.82 11.33 13.67
C GLU A 88 -20.21 10.75 13.55
N GLN A 89 -20.30 9.46 13.28
CA GLN A 89 -21.54 8.71 13.28
C GLN A 89 -21.32 7.36 13.99
N ASN A 90 -22.14 7.08 15.00
CA ASN A 90 -22.11 5.80 15.74
C ASN A 90 -20.70 5.44 16.26
N GLY A 91 -19.96 6.44 16.78
CA GLY A 91 -18.63 6.25 17.32
C GLY A 91 -17.52 6.07 16.27
N ARG A 92 -17.82 6.26 14.99
CA ARG A 92 -16.86 6.15 13.90
C ARG A 92 -16.77 7.46 13.13
N SER A 93 -15.59 7.71 12.56
CA SER A 93 -15.38 8.84 11.67
C SER A 93 -15.87 8.49 10.27
N ARG A 94 -16.73 9.35 9.72
CA ARG A 94 -17.23 9.22 8.35
C ARG A 94 -16.65 10.32 7.49
N VAL A 95 -16.10 9.96 6.35
CA VAL A 95 -15.56 10.88 5.35
C VAL A 95 -16.37 10.74 4.07
N ASN A 96 -16.90 11.86 3.56
CA ASN A 96 -17.59 11.85 2.27
C ASN A 96 -16.60 11.52 1.15
N ALA A 97 -17.07 10.86 0.09
CA ALA A 97 -16.24 10.48 -1.04
C ALA A 97 -15.47 11.67 -1.64
N SER A 98 -16.10 12.85 -1.67
CA SER A 98 -15.48 14.08 -2.18
C SER A 98 -14.36 14.63 -1.29
N ASP A 99 -14.30 14.23 -0.02
CA ASP A 99 -13.31 14.68 0.94
C ASP A 99 -12.13 13.71 1.08
N ILE A 100 -12.24 12.51 0.54
CA ILE A 100 -11.14 11.55 0.49
C ILE A 100 -10.10 12.05 -0.50
N PRO A 101 -8.82 12.22 -0.07
CA PRO A 101 -7.78 12.84 -0.92
C PRO A 101 -7.22 11.87 -1.98
N SER A 102 -8.09 11.21 -2.73
CA SER A 102 -7.69 10.18 -3.69
C SER A 102 -6.81 10.73 -4.82
N ALA A 103 -7.04 11.96 -5.25
CA ALA A 103 -6.24 12.61 -6.28
C ALA A 103 -4.83 12.96 -5.79
N GLU A 104 -4.67 13.23 -4.49
CA GLU A 104 -3.40 13.58 -3.90
C GLU A 104 -2.55 12.36 -3.53
N VAL A 105 -3.15 11.17 -3.41
CA VAL A 105 -2.42 9.94 -3.14
C VAL A 105 -1.92 9.37 -4.47
N SER A 106 -0.84 9.97 -4.97
CA SER A 106 -0.24 9.67 -6.26
C SER A 106 1.08 8.89 -6.14
N ARG A 107 1.35 8.32 -4.97
CA ARG A 107 2.54 7.54 -4.69
C ARG A 107 2.22 6.46 -3.67
N TYR A 108 2.93 5.32 -3.77
CA TYR A 108 2.97 4.30 -2.73
C TYR A 108 4.42 3.98 -2.38
N TYR A 109 4.68 3.73 -1.11
CA TYR A 109 5.85 2.96 -0.72
C TYR A 109 5.41 1.51 -0.53
N ILE A 110 6.23 0.58 -1.00
CA ILE A 110 5.98 -0.84 -0.79
C ILE A 110 7.20 -1.49 -0.18
N LYS A 111 6.96 -2.46 0.69
CA LYS A 111 7.99 -3.34 1.21
C LYS A 111 7.82 -4.69 0.55
N GLU A 112 8.92 -5.21 0.00
CA GLU A 112 9.00 -6.53 -0.59
C GLU A 112 9.95 -7.40 0.22
N SER A 113 9.68 -8.70 0.25
CA SER A 113 10.61 -9.71 0.71
C SER A 113 11.08 -10.51 -0.50
N SER A 114 12.36 -10.45 -0.79
CA SER A 114 13.01 -11.29 -1.80
C SER A 114 13.75 -12.42 -1.11
N TYR A 115 13.52 -13.63 -1.54
CA TYR A 115 14.15 -14.81 -0.98
C TYR A 115 14.48 -15.82 -2.06
N PHE A 116 15.52 -16.60 -1.79
CA PHE A 116 15.91 -17.72 -2.64
C PHE A 116 15.26 -18.99 -2.11
N ASP A 117 14.46 -19.62 -2.95
CA ASP A 117 13.83 -20.89 -2.63
C ASP A 117 14.71 -22.03 -3.18
N GLN A 118 15.36 -22.75 -2.28
CA GLN A 118 16.27 -23.84 -2.66
C GLN A 118 15.56 -25.00 -3.34
N ARG A 119 14.32 -25.26 -2.98
CA ARG A 119 13.57 -26.38 -3.58
C ARG A 119 13.34 -26.17 -5.06
N THR A 120 13.04 -24.93 -5.45
CA THR A 120 12.78 -24.58 -6.85
C THR A 120 13.98 -23.95 -7.54
N SER A 121 15.06 -23.66 -6.80
CA SER A 121 16.24 -22.93 -7.27
C SER A 121 15.89 -21.61 -7.92
N THR A 122 14.89 -20.90 -7.38
CA THR A 122 14.40 -19.64 -7.93
C THR A 122 14.39 -18.55 -6.87
N PHE A 123 14.57 -17.29 -7.30
CA PHE A 123 14.28 -16.13 -6.48
C PHE A 123 12.81 -15.80 -6.57
N ARG A 124 12.22 -15.49 -5.42
CA ARG A 124 10.83 -15.04 -5.31
C ARG A 124 10.77 -13.70 -4.64
N THR A 125 9.82 -12.86 -5.08
CA THR A 125 9.56 -11.56 -4.48
C THR A 125 8.10 -11.47 -4.08
N LYS A 126 7.86 -11.08 -2.85
CA LYS A 126 6.52 -10.96 -2.28
C LYS A 126 6.36 -9.60 -1.63
N VAL A 127 5.27 -8.91 -1.93
CA VAL A 127 4.90 -7.67 -1.22
C VAL A 127 4.43 -8.01 0.18
N THR A 128 4.98 -7.34 1.18
CA THR A 128 4.66 -7.57 2.60
C THR A 128 3.99 -6.38 3.27
N ALA A 129 4.14 -5.18 2.73
CA ALA A 129 3.48 -3.99 3.25
C ALA A 129 3.29 -2.93 2.19
N LEU A 130 2.24 -2.13 2.34
CA LEU A 130 1.91 -0.99 1.49
C LEU A 130 1.78 0.27 2.33
N CYS A 131 2.26 1.40 1.82
CA CYS A 131 2.08 2.70 2.44
C CYS A 131 1.59 3.70 1.40
N PRO A 132 0.32 4.13 1.46
CA PRO A 132 -0.15 5.23 0.64
C PRO A 132 0.57 6.52 1.02
N VAL A 133 0.98 7.29 0.03
CA VAL A 133 1.72 8.53 0.21
C VAL A 133 0.94 9.69 -0.39
N LEU A 134 0.60 10.65 0.46
CA LEU A 134 -0.07 11.87 0.06
C LEU A 134 0.98 12.83 -0.52
N MET A 135 0.77 13.29 -1.74
CA MET A 135 1.63 14.27 -2.38
C MET A 135 0.93 15.62 -2.36
N ARG A 136 1.42 16.54 -1.54
CA ARG A 136 0.77 17.85 -1.38
C ARG A 136 1.80 18.96 -1.56
N GLY A 137 1.50 19.87 -2.49
CA GLY A 137 2.32 21.06 -2.72
C GLY A 137 2.07 22.13 -1.67
N ASP A 138 2.99 23.10 -1.60
CA ASP A 138 2.77 24.29 -0.81
C ASP A 138 1.91 25.31 -1.57
N ASP A 139 1.43 26.35 -0.86
CA ASP A 139 0.57 27.41 -1.43
C ASP A 139 1.34 28.31 -2.42
N PHE A 140 2.65 28.14 -2.56
CA PHE A 140 3.52 28.96 -3.40
C PHE A 140 3.97 28.27 -4.68
N GLY A 141 3.37 27.11 -5.02
CA GLY A 141 3.65 26.40 -6.28
C GLY A 141 4.98 25.64 -6.29
N GLY A 142 5.57 25.33 -5.13
CA GLY A 142 6.72 24.46 -5.00
C GLY A 142 6.42 23.02 -5.36
N GLU A 143 7.46 22.19 -5.45
CA GLU A 143 7.29 20.74 -5.65
C GLU A 143 6.45 20.14 -4.54
N ALA A 144 5.65 19.12 -4.90
CA ALA A 144 4.85 18.40 -3.92
C ALA A 144 5.73 17.67 -2.91
N THR A 145 5.39 17.79 -1.64
CA THR A 145 6.05 17.09 -0.55
C THR A 145 5.35 15.77 -0.27
N PRO A 146 6.09 14.67 -0.12
CA PRO A 146 5.50 13.40 0.24
C PRO A 146 5.15 13.33 1.72
N TYR A 147 3.92 12.91 2.00
CA TYR A 147 3.45 12.63 3.35
C TYR A 147 3.00 11.17 3.41
N PRO A 148 3.86 10.25 3.84
CA PRO A 148 3.46 8.86 4.04
C PRO A 148 2.38 8.78 5.11
N LEU A 149 1.24 8.18 4.77
CA LEU A 149 0.08 8.21 5.65
C LEU A 149 0.16 7.15 6.75
N PHE A 150 0.37 5.90 6.34
CA PHE A 150 0.43 4.76 7.26
C PHE A 150 0.91 3.51 6.50
N TRP A 151 1.35 2.53 7.26
CA TRP A 151 1.63 1.19 6.74
C TRP A 151 0.42 0.28 6.88
N LEU A 152 0.18 -0.54 5.87
CA LEU A 152 -0.76 -1.65 5.89
C LEU A 152 0.02 -2.95 5.72
N LYS A 153 -0.22 -3.92 6.58
CA LYS A 153 0.34 -5.27 6.40
C LYS A 153 -0.39 -5.96 5.26
N TYR A 154 0.34 -6.51 4.31
CA TYR A 154 -0.25 -7.18 3.17
C TYR A 154 -1.16 -8.34 3.60
N ASP A 155 -0.74 -9.13 4.60
CA ASP A 155 -1.54 -10.25 5.09
C ASP A 155 -2.88 -9.81 5.66
N ASP A 156 -2.97 -8.60 6.24
CA ASP A 156 -4.22 -8.07 6.78
C ASP A 156 -5.20 -7.65 5.69
N ILE A 157 -4.70 -7.29 4.51
CA ILE A 157 -5.50 -6.72 3.43
C ILE A 157 -5.64 -7.66 2.22
N SER A 158 -4.96 -8.79 2.21
CA SER A 158 -4.87 -9.67 1.04
C SER A 158 -6.23 -10.14 0.53
N THR A 159 -7.15 -10.50 1.43
CA THR A 159 -8.50 -10.92 1.04
C THR A 159 -9.29 -9.78 0.40
N TYR A 160 -9.12 -8.56 0.88
CA TYR A 160 -9.75 -7.38 0.29
C TYR A 160 -9.14 -7.03 -1.07
N LEU A 161 -7.82 -7.15 -1.20
CA LEU A 161 -7.15 -6.94 -2.48
C LEU A 161 -7.62 -7.94 -3.55
N ALA A 162 -7.91 -9.17 -3.15
CA ALA A 162 -8.45 -10.20 -4.05
C ALA A 162 -9.88 -9.90 -4.54
N ARG A 163 -10.60 -9.03 -3.85
CA ARG A 163 -11.96 -8.61 -4.22
C ARG A 163 -12.01 -7.29 -4.97
N HIS A 164 -10.89 -6.56 -5.00
CA HIS A 164 -10.83 -5.27 -5.65
C HIS A 164 -10.39 -5.44 -7.10
N VAL A 165 -11.33 -5.28 -8.03
CA VAL A 165 -11.05 -5.32 -9.46
C VAL A 165 -10.47 -3.98 -9.89
N MET A 166 -9.31 -3.99 -10.52
CA MET A 166 -8.64 -2.81 -11.02
C MET A 166 -9.15 -2.44 -12.41
N MET A 167 -9.09 -1.14 -12.73
CA MET A 167 -9.35 -0.70 -14.10
C MET A 167 -8.28 -1.25 -15.02
N ALA A 168 -8.70 -1.77 -16.18
CA ALA A 168 -7.77 -2.17 -17.23
C ALA A 168 -6.99 -0.95 -17.70
N SER A 169 -5.66 -1.03 -17.68
CA SER A 169 -4.84 -0.06 -18.38
C SER A 169 -4.85 -0.37 -19.89
N ASN A 170 -4.61 0.65 -20.71
CA ASN A 170 -4.52 0.47 -22.17
C ASN A 170 -3.41 -0.51 -22.60
N TYR A 171 -2.53 -0.86 -21.70
CA TYR A 171 -1.40 -1.78 -21.94
C TYR A 171 -1.68 -3.22 -21.54
N ASN A 172 -2.65 -3.44 -20.66
CA ASN A 172 -3.04 -4.77 -20.23
C ASN A 172 -4.48 -5.02 -20.61
N ASN A 173 -4.70 -5.81 -21.67
CA ASN A 173 -6.02 -6.28 -22.08
C ASN A 173 -6.59 -7.30 -21.08
N VAL A 174 -6.13 -7.31 -19.83
CA VAL A 174 -6.66 -8.21 -18.82
C VAL A 174 -7.88 -7.55 -18.19
N THR A 175 -9.03 -7.92 -18.68
CA THR A 175 -10.29 -7.66 -18.02
C THR A 175 -10.36 -8.50 -16.74
N ASN A 176 -10.73 -7.87 -15.60
CA ASN A 176 -10.95 -8.50 -14.31
C ASN A 176 -9.68 -8.84 -13.49
N MET A 177 -8.59 -8.12 -13.72
CA MET A 177 -7.44 -8.22 -12.83
C MET A 177 -7.78 -7.63 -11.46
N THR A 178 -7.48 -8.38 -10.38
CA THR A 178 -7.61 -7.87 -9.01
C THR A 178 -6.34 -7.18 -8.55
N ALA A 179 -6.44 -6.39 -7.49
CA ALA A 179 -5.26 -5.79 -6.88
C ALA A 179 -4.30 -6.86 -6.34
N ALA A 180 -4.84 -7.98 -5.82
CA ALA A 180 -4.01 -9.11 -5.39
C ALA A 180 -3.19 -9.70 -6.54
N ASP A 181 -3.79 -9.88 -7.72
CA ASP A 181 -3.08 -10.35 -8.91
C ASP A 181 -1.97 -9.37 -9.31
N TYR A 182 -2.29 -8.09 -9.31
CA TYR A 182 -1.35 -7.03 -9.69
C TYR A 182 -0.09 -7.05 -8.81
N PHE A 183 -0.25 -7.15 -7.51
CA PHE A 183 0.89 -7.20 -6.59
C PHE A 183 1.61 -8.55 -6.64
N SER A 184 0.90 -9.66 -6.71
CA SER A 184 1.52 -10.99 -6.73
C SER A 184 2.32 -11.26 -8.00
N MET A 185 1.92 -10.65 -9.12
CA MET A 185 2.62 -10.73 -10.39
C MET A 185 3.70 -9.65 -10.56
N ASN A 186 3.87 -8.79 -9.56
CA ASN A 186 4.87 -7.70 -9.57
C ASN A 186 4.75 -6.79 -10.81
N LEU A 187 3.53 -6.40 -11.16
CA LEU A 187 3.26 -5.62 -12.38
C LEU A 187 3.56 -4.13 -12.23
N TYR A 188 3.83 -3.68 -11.03
CA TYR A 188 4.18 -2.29 -10.73
C TYR A 188 5.62 -1.97 -11.16
N ASP A 189 5.89 -0.68 -11.33
CA ASP A 189 7.23 -0.14 -11.55
C ASP A 189 7.61 0.78 -10.38
N GLY A 190 8.66 0.41 -9.65
CA GLY A 190 9.08 1.16 -8.48
C GLY A 190 10.59 1.21 -8.33
N LYS A 191 11.07 2.38 -7.87
CA LYS A 191 12.49 2.58 -7.58
C LYS A 191 12.81 2.11 -6.17
N ILE A 192 13.89 1.33 -6.03
CA ILE A 192 14.39 0.92 -4.73
C ILE A 192 15.00 2.13 -4.03
N TYR A 193 14.58 2.40 -2.79
CA TYR A 193 15.17 3.46 -1.97
C TYR A 193 15.84 2.95 -0.70
N LYS A 194 15.56 1.71 -0.30
CA LYS A 194 16.14 1.10 0.92
C LYS A 194 16.17 -0.41 0.76
N THR A 195 17.21 -1.03 1.31
CA THR A 195 17.32 -2.49 1.39
C THR A 195 17.85 -2.88 2.76
N ASN A 196 17.30 -3.95 3.31
CA ASN A 196 17.81 -4.59 4.52
C ASN A 196 18.12 -6.05 4.20
N ASN A 197 19.40 -6.41 4.29
CA ASN A 197 19.80 -7.80 4.14
C ASN A 197 19.58 -8.50 5.48
N MET A 198 18.59 -9.37 5.51
CA MET A 198 18.45 -10.31 6.62
C MET A 198 19.07 -11.62 6.16
N GLN A 199 20.28 -11.91 6.67
CA GLN A 199 20.82 -13.25 6.56
C GLN A 199 19.87 -14.15 7.34
N GLY A 200 19.28 -15.12 6.66
CA GLY A 200 18.54 -16.16 7.32
C GLY A 200 19.48 -16.86 8.27
N LYS A 201 19.42 -16.52 9.56
CA LYS A 201 20.05 -17.34 10.58
C LYS A 201 19.28 -18.64 10.60
N VAL A 202 19.89 -19.67 10.06
CA VAL A 202 19.48 -21.03 10.38
C VAL A 202 19.65 -21.18 11.89
N LEU A 203 18.55 -21.20 12.59
CA LEU A 203 18.54 -21.59 14.00
C LEU A 203 18.54 -23.10 14.07
#